data_b11e9a47cfbad405c3bffe025ced8c4e
#
_entry.id   b11e9a47cfbad405c3bffe025ced8c4e
#
_cell.length_a   1.000
_cell.length_b   1.000
_cell.length_c   1.000
_cell.angle_alpha   90.00
_cell.angle_beta   90.00
_cell.angle_gamma   90.00
#
_symmetry.space_group_name_H-M   'P 1'
#
loop_
_entity.id
_entity.type
_entity.pdbx_description
1 polymer ?
#
loop_
_entity_poly.entity_id
_entity_poly.type
_entity_poly.pdbx_seq_one_letter_code
_entity_poly.pdbx_strand_id
1 'polypeptide(L)'
;MFPHERSLVKQLSDKPFALIGVNSDKNLEKIQEIVKEKNLTWRSFWNGPTGTGGPISTKWGVTGWPTIYVMDSKGVIRFKNVRGDAMDRALETLLAEMGEEVSIVHEEEESEGDGAAAARPKALPLTRLNQGNKGGN
;
A
#
# COMPACT_ATOMS: atom_id res chain seq x y z
N MET A 1 -1.80 3.99 5.17
CA MET A 1 -0.74 3.08 4.69
C MET A 1 -1.10 1.62 4.91
N PHE A 2 -1.26 1.14 6.11
CA PHE A 2 -1.58 -0.27 6.41
C PHE A 2 -2.78 -0.88 5.65
N PRO A 3 -3.88 -0.17 5.36
CA PRO A 3 -4.99 -0.72 4.57
C PRO A 3 -4.57 -1.24 3.19
N HIS A 4 -3.81 -0.46 2.45
CA HIS A 4 -3.31 -0.83 1.13
C HIS A 4 -2.37 -2.05 1.19
N GLU A 5 -1.44 -2.07 2.13
CA GLU A 5 -0.53 -3.20 2.31
C GLU A 5 -1.27 -4.48 2.73
N ARG A 6 -2.31 -4.39 3.57
CA ARG A 6 -3.16 -5.54 3.90
C ARG A 6 -3.88 -6.08 2.68
N SER A 7 -4.41 -5.21 1.83
CA SER A 7 -5.04 -5.59 0.58
C SER A 7 -4.07 -6.30 -0.36
N LEU A 8 -2.86 -5.77 -0.53
CA LEU A 8 -1.80 -6.40 -1.33
C LEU A 8 -1.44 -7.80 -0.82
N VAL A 9 -1.20 -7.95 0.47
CA VAL A 9 -0.87 -9.24 1.09
C VAL A 9 -1.99 -10.26 0.86
N LYS A 10 -3.25 -9.84 0.95
CA LYS A 10 -4.41 -10.69 0.71
C LYS A 10 -4.53 -11.09 -0.77
N GLN A 11 -4.46 -10.12 -1.67
CA GLN A 11 -4.61 -10.35 -3.11
C GLN A 11 -3.47 -11.20 -3.69
N LEU A 12 -2.26 -11.07 -3.14
CA LEU A 12 -1.06 -11.76 -3.62
C LEU A 12 -0.67 -12.96 -2.75
N SER A 13 -1.58 -13.47 -1.94
CA SER A 13 -1.32 -14.56 -0.98
C SER A 13 -0.90 -15.88 -1.62
N ASP A 14 -1.32 -16.13 -2.86
CA ASP A 14 -0.99 -17.32 -3.68
C ASP A 14 0.11 -17.03 -4.73
N LYS A 15 0.70 -15.84 -4.70
CA LYS A 15 1.74 -15.39 -5.63
C LYS A 15 3.11 -15.36 -4.96
N PRO A 16 4.21 -15.42 -5.73
CA PRO A 16 5.57 -15.31 -5.21
C PRO A 16 5.88 -13.86 -4.77
N PHE A 17 5.18 -13.43 -3.75
CA PHE A 17 5.24 -12.09 -3.16
C PHE A 17 5.42 -12.18 -1.65
N ALA A 18 6.24 -11.30 -1.10
CA ALA A 18 6.36 -11.13 0.34
C ALA A 18 6.50 -9.65 0.69
N LEU A 19 5.68 -9.20 1.61
CA LEU A 19 5.84 -7.90 2.25
C LEU A 19 6.66 -8.08 3.53
N ILE A 20 7.68 -7.26 3.71
CA ILE A 20 8.52 -7.25 4.91
C ILE A 20 8.54 -5.84 5.47
N GLY A 21 8.11 -5.71 6.72
CA GLY A 21 8.19 -4.45 7.45
C GLY A 21 9.48 -4.33 8.24
N VAL A 22 9.99 -3.11 8.35
CA VAL A 22 11.04 -2.77 9.30
C VAL A 22 10.52 -1.66 10.20
N ASN A 23 10.39 -1.95 11.47
CA ASN A 23 9.80 -1.02 12.44
C ASN A 23 10.90 -0.30 13.22
N SER A 24 10.87 1.01 13.17
CA SER A 24 11.84 1.89 13.84
C SER A 24 11.29 2.57 15.10
N ASP A 25 10.18 2.11 15.66
CA ASP A 25 9.76 2.54 16.98
C ASP A 25 10.71 1.98 18.05
N LYS A 26 11.05 2.80 19.02
CA LYS A 26 11.98 2.41 20.11
C LYS A 26 11.36 1.43 21.11
N ASN A 27 10.05 1.40 21.19
CA ASN A 27 9.31 0.56 22.15
C ASN A 27 8.76 -0.70 21.46
N LEU A 28 9.40 -1.83 21.73
CA LEU A 28 9.01 -3.13 21.16
C LEU A 28 7.62 -3.60 21.61
N GLU A 29 7.25 -3.36 22.87
CA GLU A 29 5.94 -3.77 23.40
C GLU A 29 4.82 -3.05 22.66
N LYS A 30 4.97 -1.74 22.48
CA LYS A 30 4.02 -0.93 21.71
C LYS A 30 3.88 -1.43 20.25
N ILE A 31 4.98 -1.83 19.62
CA ILE A 31 4.95 -2.42 18.28
C ILE A 31 4.13 -3.70 18.26
N GLN A 32 4.31 -4.57 19.25
CA GLN A 32 3.57 -5.83 19.33
C GLN A 32 2.06 -5.59 19.53
N GLU A 33 1.69 -4.57 20.28
CA GLU A 33 0.29 -4.15 20.43
C GLU A 33 -0.29 -3.66 19.10
N ILE A 34 0.42 -2.80 18.37
CA ILE A 34 0.00 -2.28 17.07
C ILE A 34 -0.16 -3.42 16.05
N VAL A 35 0.77 -4.36 16.00
CA VAL A 35 0.71 -5.52 15.11
C VAL A 35 -0.57 -6.31 15.33
N LYS A 36 -0.97 -6.52 16.58
CA LYS A 36 -2.20 -7.21 16.93
C LYS A 36 -3.44 -6.38 16.61
N GLU A 37 -3.46 -5.12 17.05
CA GLU A 37 -4.58 -4.21 16.88
C GLU A 37 -4.90 -3.97 15.40
N LYS A 38 -3.87 -3.77 14.58
CA LYS A 38 -4.02 -3.51 13.14
C LYS A 38 -4.06 -4.76 12.29
N ASN A 39 -3.99 -5.95 12.91
CA ASN A 39 -3.99 -7.25 12.23
C ASN A 39 -2.95 -7.32 11.10
N LEU A 40 -1.70 -7.00 11.43
CA LEU A 40 -0.60 -7.03 10.48
C LEU A 40 -0.05 -8.46 10.38
N THR A 41 -0.29 -9.12 9.26
CA THR A 41 0.02 -10.56 9.07
C THR A 41 1.38 -10.81 8.43
N TRP A 42 2.03 -9.78 7.90
CA TRP A 42 3.36 -9.91 7.30
C TRP A 42 4.49 -9.91 8.34
N ARG A 43 5.63 -10.41 7.94
CA ARG A 43 6.83 -10.41 8.77
C ARG A 43 7.36 -9.00 8.96
N SER A 44 7.74 -8.69 10.17
CA SER A 44 8.36 -7.41 10.51
C SER A 44 9.61 -7.62 11.33
N PHE A 45 10.61 -6.80 11.08
CA PHE A 45 11.83 -6.74 11.88
C PHE A 45 11.85 -5.47 12.72
N TRP A 46 12.35 -5.60 13.93
CA TRP A 46 12.59 -4.45 14.77
C TRP A 46 13.98 -3.87 14.51
N ASN A 47 14.04 -2.57 14.27
CA ASN A 47 15.27 -1.84 13.98
C ASN A 47 16.15 -1.57 15.22
N GLY A 48 15.71 -2.03 16.40
CA GLY A 48 16.42 -1.90 17.65
C GLY A 48 16.03 -0.68 18.50
N PRO A 49 16.60 -0.57 19.70
CA PRO A 49 16.20 0.46 20.68
C PRO A 49 16.65 1.88 20.30
N THR A 50 17.53 2.02 19.30
CA THR A 50 17.93 3.32 18.76
C THR A 50 16.94 3.90 17.75
N GLY A 51 15.87 3.16 17.45
CA GLY A 51 14.79 3.61 16.55
C GLY A 51 15.29 3.86 15.14
N THR A 52 15.09 5.07 14.63
CA THR A 52 15.48 5.46 13.27
C THR A 52 16.99 5.39 13.01
N GLY A 53 17.82 5.44 14.04
CA GLY A 53 19.28 5.22 13.96
C GLY A 53 19.71 3.76 14.12
N GLY A 54 18.78 2.82 14.03
CA GLY A 54 19.06 1.41 14.21
C GLY A 54 19.88 0.78 13.09
N PRO A 55 20.40 -0.45 13.34
CA PRO A 55 21.36 -1.08 12.43
C PRO A 55 20.80 -1.39 11.04
N ILE A 56 19.50 -1.73 10.95
CA ILE A 56 18.88 -2.08 9.66
C ILE A 56 18.74 -0.82 8.80
N SER A 57 18.15 0.24 9.32
CA SER A 57 17.96 1.48 8.57
C SER A 57 19.30 2.12 8.19
N THR A 58 20.30 2.07 9.05
CA THR A 58 21.63 2.58 8.76
C THR A 58 22.29 1.78 7.62
N LYS A 59 22.23 0.45 7.68
CA LYS A 59 22.82 -0.43 6.66
C LYS A 59 22.14 -0.23 5.29
N TRP A 60 20.84 0.02 5.27
CA TRP A 60 20.06 0.22 4.04
C TRP A 60 20.02 1.68 3.57
N GLY A 61 20.71 2.57 4.24
CA GLY A 61 20.78 3.99 3.88
C GLY A 61 19.44 4.71 3.99
N VAL A 62 18.59 4.31 4.92
CA VAL A 62 17.29 4.92 5.15
C VAL A 62 17.46 6.22 5.92
N THR A 63 17.07 7.34 5.32
CA THR A 63 17.20 8.69 5.89
C THR A 63 15.87 9.37 6.19
N GLY A 64 14.77 8.76 5.76
CA GLY A 64 13.43 9.27 5.97
C GLY A 64 12.39 8.15 6.02
N TRP A 65 11.25 8.43 6.61
CA TRP A 65 10.16 7.47 6.78
C TRP A 65 8.85 8.00 6.20
N PRO A 66 8.07 7.10 5.60
CA PRO A 66 8.44 5.73 5.26
C PRO A 66 9.37 5.69 4.04
N THR A 67 10.28 4.71 4.00
CA THR A 67 11.08 4.35 2.82
C THR A 67 10.64 2.99 2.33
N ILE A 68 10.37 2.85 1.06
CA ILE A 68 9.89 1.63 0.43
C ILE A 68 10.86 1.20 -0.66
N TYR A 69 11.28 -0.06 -0.62
CA TYR A 69 12.05 -0.71 -1.66
C TYR A 69 11.23 -1.86 -2.25
N VAL A 70 11.16 -1.94 -3.56
CA VAL A 70 10.59 -3.09 -4.27
C VAL A 70 11.71 -3.82 -4.98
N MET A 71 11.88 -5.09 -4.63
CA MET A 71 12.94 -5.96 -5.15
C MET A 71 12.36 -7.05 -6.04
N ASP A 72 13.11 -7.43 -7.06
CA ASP A 72 12.77 -8.57 -7.90
C ASP A 72 13.18 -9.93 -7.25
N SER A 73 12.89 -11.03 -7.95
CA SER A 73 13.22 -12.38 -7.49
C SER A 73 14.71 -12.67 -7.36
N LYS A 74 15.55 -11.82 -7.90
CA LYS A 74 17.02 -11.91 -7.83
C LYS A 74 17.60 -11.09 -6.67
N GLY A 75 16.73 -10.40 -5.90
CA GLY A 75 17.15 -9.52 -4.81
C GLY A 75 17.67 -8.15 -5.27
N VAL A 76 17.37 -7.76 -6.50
CA VAL A 76 17.74 -6.44 -7.03
C VAL A 76 16.64 -5.43 -6.71
N ILE A 77 17.00 -4.29 -6.15
CA ILE A 77 16.07 -3.17 -5.92
C ILE A 77 15.72 -2.56 -7.28
N ARG A 78 14.45 -2.68 -7.66
CA ARG A 78 13.96 -2.21 -8.95
C ARG A 78 13.22 -0.88 -8.85
N PHE A 79 12.56 -0.64 -7.72
CA PHE A 79 11.83 0.60 -7.46
C PHE A 79 12.08 1.07 -6.04
N LYS A 80 12.07 2.37 -5.86
CA LYS A 80 12.26 3.03 -4.57
C LYS A 80 11.20 4.11 -4.35
N ASN A 81 10.61 4.12 -3.16
CA ASN A 81 9.63 5.12 -2.73
C ASN A 81 8.38 5.23 -3.61
N VAL A 82 7.98 4.13 -4.24
CA VAL A 82 6.70 4.02 -4.95
C VAL A 82 5.59 3.69 -3.96
N ARG A 83 4.41 4.28 -4.15
CA ARG A 83 3.23 4.10 -3.29
C ARG A 83 1.95 4.08 -4.10
N GLY A 84 0.88 3.55 -3.51
CA GLY A 84 -0.42 3.49 -4.16
C GLY A 84 -0.34 2.82 -5.53
N ASP A 85 -0.99 3.38 -6.52
CA ASP A 85 -1.02 2.85 -7.90
C ASP A 85 0.37 2.63 -8.51
N ALA A 86 1.35 3.44 -8.15
CA ALA A 86 2.72 3.27 -8.64
C ALA A 86 3.38 2.01 -8.04
N MET A 87 3.06 1.67 -6.79
CA MET A 87 3.51 0.43 -6.18
C MET A 87 2.81 -0.77 -6.78
N ASP A 88 1.51 -0.69 -7.03
CA ASP A 88 0.73 -1.77 -7.64
C ASP A 88 1.29 -2.10 -9.03
N ARG A 89 1.51 -1.09 -9.87
CA ARG A 89 2.14 -1.28 -11.20
C ARG A 89 3.55 -1.85 -11.12
N ALA A 90 4.34 -1.45 -10.13
CA ALA A 90 5.68 -2.00 -9.92
C ALA A 90 5.61 -3.49 -9.58
N LEU A 91 4.70 -3.89 -8.71
CA LEU A 91 4.47 -5.29 -8.33
C LEU A 91 3.95 -6.12 -9.51
N GLU A 92 2.97 -5.61 -10.25
CA GLU A 92 2.44 -6.26 -11.47
C GLU A 92 3.55 -6.49 -12.50
N THR A 93 4.41 -5.49 -12.72
CA THR A 93 5.55 -5.58 -13.63
C THR A 93 6.52 -6.69 -13.21
N LEU A 94 6.92 -6.73 -11.94
CA LEU A 94 7.88 -7.73 -11.46
C LEU A 94 7.29 -9.13 -11.40
N LEU A 95 6.01 -9.26 -11.07
CA LEU A 95 5.32 -10.55 -11.12
C LEU A 95 5.18 -11.06 -12.55
N ALA A 96 4.88 -10.18 -13.50
CA ALA A 96 4.84 -10.52 -14.93
C ALA A 96 6.20 -11.02 -15.44
N GLU A 97 7.31 -10.45 -15.01
CA GLU A 97 8.67 -10.93 -15.30
C GLU A 97 8.91 -12.37 -14.81
N MET A 98 8.19 -12.80 -13.78
CA MET A 98 8.22 -14.16 -13.24
C MET A 98 7.19 -15.11 -13.89
N GLY A 99 6.44 -14.63 -14.88
CA GLY A 99 5.37 -15.40 -15.55
C GLY A 99 4.02 -15.36 -14.81
N GLU A 100 3.87 -14.50 -13.82
CA GLU A 100 2.65 -14.31 -13.05
C GLU A 100 1.91 -13.05 -13.49
N GLU A 101 0.88 -13.21 -14.30
CA GLU A 101 0.02 -12.09 -14.66
C GLU A 101 -0.98 -11.83 -13.53
N VAL A 102 -0.93 -10.64 -12.98
CA VAL A 102 -1.77 -10.19 -11.87
C VAL A 102 -2.33 -8.82 -12.19
N SER A 103 -3.57 -8.59 -11.84
CA SER A 103 -4.19 -7.27 -11.81
C SER A 103 -4.55 -6.94 -10.37
N ILE A 104 -3.88 -5.96 -9.80
CA ILE A 104 -4.12 -5.51 -8.43
C ILE A 104 -5.30 -4.54 -8.44
N VAL A 105 -6.32 -4.85 -7.65
CA VAL A 105 -7.48 -3.99 -7.49
C VAL A 105 -7.24 -3.04 -6.34
N HIS A 106 -7.33 -1.75 -6.62
CA HIS A 106 -7.32 -0.72 -5.60
C HIS A 106 -8.67 -0.76 -4.85
N GLU A 107 -8.67 -1.35 -3.67
CA GLU A 107 -9.80 -1.21 -2.77
C GLU A 107 -9.70 0.17 -2.14
N GLU A 108 -10.63 1.07 -2.48
CA GLU A 108 -10.82 2.30 -1.71
C GLU A 108 -11.35 1.89 -0.33
N GLU A 109 -10.44 1.64 0.60
CA GLU A 109 -10.85 1.50 1.98
C GLU A 109 -11.33 2.87 2.46
N GLU A 110 -12.56 2.90 2.98
CA GLU A 110 -13.02 4.02 3.77
C GLU A 110 -11.97 4.28 4.85
N SER A 111 -11.36 5.45 4.79
CA SER A 111 -10.36 5.82 5.76
C SER A 111 -11.01 5.85 7.15
N GLU A 112 -10.65 4.89 8.02
CA GLU A 112 -10.80 5.07 9.46
C GLU A 112 -9.83 6.16 9.90
N GLY A 113 -10.06 7.38 9.42
CA GLY A 113 -9.29 8.55 9.79
C GLY A 113 -10.03 9.31 10.85
N ASP A 114 -9.38 9.55 11.97
CA ASP A 114 -9.73 10.62 12.89
C ASP A 114 -9.72 11.94 12.12
N GLY A 115 -10.88 12.55 12.01
CA GLY A 115 -11.00 13.85 11.42
C GLY A 115 -11.92 13.81 10.20
N ALA A 116 -12.90 14.67 10.27
CA ALA A 116 -13.84 14.97 9.22
C ALA A 116 -13.10 15.26 7.90
N ALA A 117 -12.73 14.23 7.18
CA ALA A 117 -12.52 14.36 5.76
C ALA A 117 -13.88 14.75 5.18
N ALA A 118 -14.00 15.99 4.71
CA ALA A 118 -15.18 16.42 4.02
C ALA A 118 -15.49 15.39 2.93
N ALA A 119 -16.64 14.71 3.07
CA ALA A 119 -17.09 13.80 2.06
C ALA A 119 -17.14 14.58 0.74
N ARG A 120 -16.36 14.17 -0.24
CA ARG A 120 -16.50 14.71 -1.60
C ARG A 120 -17.94 14.37 -2.03
N PRO A 121 -18.76 15.33 -2.42
CA PRO A 121 -20.07 15.01 -2.92
C PRO A 121 -19.90 14.06 -4.11
N LYS A 122 -20.52 12.91 -4.03
CA LYS A 122 -20.64 12.01 -5.18
C LYS A 122 -21.23 12.83 -6.31
N ALA A 123 -20.52 12.94 -7.42
CA ALA A 123 -21.04 13.57 -8.61
C ALA A 123 -22.37 12.86 -8.95
N LEU A 124 -23.44 13.60 -8.89
CA LEU A 124 -24.74 13.11 -9.32
C LEU A 124 -24.62 12.73 -10.80
N PRO A 125 -25.13 11.58 -11.21
CA PRO A 125 -25.18 11.28 -12.62
C PRO A 125 -25.98 12.36 -13.33
N LEU A 126 -25.39 12.99 -14.31
CA LEU A 126 -26.09 13.89 -15.20
C LEU A 126 -27.21 13.11 -15.88
N THR A 127 -28.40 13.29 -15.39
CA THR A 127 -29.60 12.83 -16.07
C THR A 127 -29.65 13.59 -17.38
N ARG A 128 -29.43 12.92 -18.49
CA ARG A 128 -29.68 13.47 -19.81
C ARG A 128 -31.14 13.90 -19.84
N LEU A 129 -31.36 15.19 -19.81
CA LEU A 129 -32.65 15.75 -20.24
C LEU A 129 -32.80 15.45 -21.73
N ASN A 130 -33.59 14.44 -22.01
CA ASN A 130 -34.08 14.18 -23.33
C ASN A 130 -35.07 15.29 -23.71
N GLN A 131 -34.56 16.31 -24.41
CA GLN A 131 -35.46 17.27 -25.02
C GLN A 131 -36.09 16.58 -26.24
N GLY A 132 -37.27 16.09 -26.01
CA GLY A 132 -38.17 15.70 -27.08
C GLY A 132 -38.54 16.92 -27.91
N ASN A 133 -37.96 16.97 -29.10
CA ASN A 133 -38.40 17.90 -30.15
C ASN A 133 -39.75 17.43 -30.69
N LYS A 134 -40.81 18.13 -30.31
CA LYS A 134 -42.09 18.05 -31.06
C LYS A 134 -42.10 19.15 -32.10
N GLY A 135 -41.67 18.79 -33.29
CA GLY A 135 -42.08 19.52 -34.47
C GLY A 135 -43.55 19.29 -34.75
N GLY A 136 -44.31 20.33 -34.65
CA GLY A 136 -45.70 20.36 -35.10
C GLY A 136 -45.74 21.36 -36.26
N ASN A 137 -46.17 20.87 -37.41
CA ASN A 137 -46.85 21.47 -38.50
C ASN A 137 -46.40 22.87 -38.96
#